data_e71688936b18d39acf9406aabe08fcb2
#
_entry.id   e71688936b18d39acf9406aabe08fcb2
#
_cell.length_a   1.000
_cell.length_b   1.000
_cell.length_c   1.000
_cell.angle_alpha   90.00
_cell.angle_beta   90.00
_cell.angle_gamma   90.00
#
_symmetry.space_group_name_H-M   'P 1'
#
loop_
_entity.id
_entity.type
_entity.pdbx_description
1 polymer ?
#
loop_
_entity_poly.entity_id
_entity_poly.type
_entity_poly.pdbx_seq_one_letter_code
_entity_poly.pdbx_strand_id
1 'polypeptide(L)'
;MLLQDDTAEVGGTATATRPRRMRRRLLQAATVLLVLALGIAAALSITAASWGQELRDGEQLLPGVTIDRVDVGGATRAEATALVEAELSRYLDGSVTLLHDVGTWTTSPRELGATTDLDEVIDAAFSDTLEATLPDLIATRWFGSTSQLALDVTIDRDPAAEEALVAEVVDTVDLDPIDATVSWTGDAADITPHAEGREVDAAALAAALTAALVDADTATDTEVEIPTSMLPPALTTAQAEQAAATTDAAVAAALDREVVVRFGDRRWQLSPREVGARVDGEAVVLASLADPSATPEVPLGLDAEDLLDPVARIAAEIDISPVSASVSYRGGRVEVTPERNGQAVDRGTARQLVTTALVGAEDEVTLPVNPLRPAVTRESFDSVLVVRQTDRVLELHRGGQLARSWPVAVGTGGTPTPTGTFVVGAKRFEPTWVNPARDRWGADLPARIGPGPNNPLGLRALNWNRPGGGDTLIRFHGTPNEDSIGEAASNGCVRMFNDDVVELYDLVPSGATILSIG
;
A
#
# COMPACT_ATOMS: atom_id res chain seq x y z
N MET A 1 91.84 8.91 61.30
CA MET A 1 93.18 9.47 61.24
C MET A 1 93.16 10.63 62.19
N LEU A 2 93.69 10.29 63.37
CA LEU A 2 94.77 11.02 64.08
C LEU A 2 94.36 12.44 64.49
N LEU A 3 94.35 12.69 65.65
CA LEU A 3 95.16 12.75 66.86
C LEU A 3 94.93 14.11 67.53
N GLN A 4 94.53 14.07 68.82
CA GLN A 4 95.44 14.37 69.90
C GLN A 4 95.78 15.85 69.99
N ASP A 5 95.73 16.44 70.99
CA ASP A 5 96.14 16.41 72.44
C ASP A 5 96.39 17.88 72.78
N ASP A 6 96.38 18.42 73.82
CA ASP A 6 96.80 18.14 75.16
C ASP A 6 96.62 19.39 76.08
N THR A 7 96.30 19.09 77.27
CA THR A 7 96.82 19.70 78.54
C THR A 7 97.00 21.22 78.66
N ALA A 8 96.81 21.85 79.74
CA ALA A 8 97.01 21.68 81.16
C ALA A 8 96.49 22.90 81.92
N GLU A 9 95.90 22.68 82.95
CA GLU A 9 96.31 22.92 84.38
C GLU A 9 96.52 24.35 84.88
N VAL A 10 96.08 24.48 86.10
CA VAL A 10 96.45 25.32 87.25
C VAL A 10 95.44 26.48 87.50
N GLY A 11 94.50 26.31 88.38
CA GLY A 11 94.80 26.43 89.86
C GLY A 11 94.36 27.78 90.41
N GLY A 12 93.42 27.80 91.25
CA GLY A 12 93.13 28.99 92.02
C GLY A 12 91.79 28.90 92.79
N THR A 13 91.87 28.36 93.96
CA THR A 13 90.83 28.35 94.97
C THR A 13 90.54 29.76 95.50
N ALA A 14 89.23 30.18 95.37
CA ALA A 14 88.73 31.28 96.21
C ALA A 14 87.30 30.86 96.68
N THR A 15 87.33 30.43 97.94
CA THR A 15 86.11 30.22 98.76
C THR A 15 85.51 31.56 99.09
N ALA A 16 84.32 31.86 98.48
CA ALA A 16 83.46 32.95 98.88
C ALA A 16 82.19 32.40 99.56
N THR A 17 82.18 32.53 100.83
CA THR A 17 81.01 32.26 101.70
C THR A 17 79.82 33.20 101.37
N ARG A 18 78.82 32.70 100.75
CA ARG A 18 77.56 33.43 100.52
C ARG A 18 76.75 33.51 101.83
N PRO A 19 76.27 34.70 102.22
CA PRO A 19 75.52 34.91 103.45
C PRO A 19 74.09 34.24 103.40
N ARG A 20 73.84 33.39 104.33
CA ARG A 20 72.52 32.67 104.56
C ARG A 20 71.30 33.60 104.60
N ARG A 21 71.44 34.92 104.67
CA ARG A 21 70.32 35.88 104.66
C ARG A 21 69.71 36.13 103.28
N MET A 22 70.37 35.98 102.18
CA MET A 22 69.90 36.16 100.81
C MET A 22 69.02 34.98 100.36
N ARG A 23 69.33 33.75 100.71
CA ARG A 23 68.56 32.55 100.44
C ARG A 23 67.14 32.57 101.11
N ARG A 24 67.07 33.12 102.34
CA ARG A 24 65.79 33.24 103.02
C ARG A 24 64.89 34.31 102.41
N ARG A 25 65.44 35.43 101.93
CA ARG A 25 64.64 36.46 101.18
C ARG A 25 64.19 35.97 99.80
N LEU A 26 65.05 35.22 99.10
CA LEU A 26 64.63 34.59 97.79
C LEU A 26 63.58 33.51 98.01
N LEU A 27 63.67 32.69 99.06
CA LEU A 27 62.61 31.73 99.40
C LEU A 27 61.28 32.40 99.79
N GLN A 28 61.36 33.50 100.58
CA GLN A 28 60.16 34.28 100.94
C GLN A 28 59.55 34.96 99.72
N ALA A 29 60.34 35.56 98.83
CA ALA A 29 59.87 36.12 97.55
C ALA A 29 59.26 35.07 96.63
N ALA A 30 59.92 33.88 96.52
CA ALA A 30 59.42 32.75 95.77
C ALA A 30 58.09 32.21 96.34
N THR A 31 57.95 32.16 97.68
CA THR A 31 56.70 31.78 98.35
C THR A 31 55.59 32.79 98.12
N VAL A 32 55.93 34.10 98.25
CA VAL A 32 54.96 35.16 97.93
C VAL A 32 54.50 35.13 96.46
N LEU A 33 55.43 34.94 95.52
CA LEU A 33 55.15 34.79 94.11
C LEU A 33 54.31 33.54 93.83
N LEU A 34 54.63 32.43 94.49
CA LEU A 34 53.82 31.19 94.36
C LEU A 34 52.41 31.35 94.91
N VAL A 35 52.28 32.02 96.10
CA VAL A 35 50.94 32.31 96.66
C VAL A 35 50.16 33.28 95.78
N LEU A 36 50.79 34.29 95.20
CA LEU A 36 50.16 35.19 94.23
C LEU A 36 49.79 34.45 92.95
N ALA A 37 50.67 33.61 92.43
CA ALA A 37 50.40 32.81 91.26
C ALA A 37 49.24 31.82 91.50
N LEU A 38 49.21 31.14 92.63
CA LEU A 38 48.10 30.28 93.01
C LEU A 38 46.82 31.06 93.24
N GLY A 39 46.89 32.27 93.84
CA GLY A 39 45.73 33.16 93.99
C GLY A 39 45.16 33.61 92.65
N ILE A 40 45.99 33.99 91.71
CA ILE A 40 45.61 34.34 90.33
C ILE A 40 45.05 33.12 89.65
N ALA A 41 45.68 31.97 89.68
CA ALA A 41 45.22 30.73 89.10
C ALA A 41 43.81 30.32 89.66
N ALA A 42 43.62 30.44 90.96
CA ALA A 42 42.37 30.18 91.62
C ALA A 42 41.27 31.18 91.17
N ALA A 43 41.59 32.48 91.10
CA ALA A 43 40.67 33.51 90.62
C ALA A 43 40.30 33.31 89.14
N LEU A 44 41.24 32.97 88.28
CA LEU A 44 41.02 32.64 86.91
C LEU A 44 40.15 31.38 86.78
N SER A 45 40.38 30.36 87.57
CA SER A 45 39.62 29.11 87.59
C SER A 45 38.20 29.32 88.05
N ILE A 46 37.99 30.12 89.14
CA ILE A 46 36.65 30.41 89.68
C ILE A 46 35.84 31.22 88.64
N THR A 47 36.44 32.26 88.08
CA THR A 47 35.75 33.11 87.10
C THR A 47 35.49 32.37 85.79
N ALA A 48 36.39 31.49 85.36
CA ALA A 48 36.13 30.66 84.16
C ALA A 48 35.03 29.60 84.43
N ALA A 49 35.07 29.01 85.66
CA ALA A 49 34.03 28.06 86.06
C ALA A 49 32.62 28.71 86.15
N SER A 50 32.53 29.93 86.75
CA SER A 50 31.28 30.68 86.84
C SER A 50 30.80 31.09 85.47
N TRP A 51 31.68 31.53 84.57
CA TRP A 51 31.35 31.83 83.20
C TRP A 51 30.90 30.58 82.40
N GLY A 52 31.58 29.46 82.59
CA GLY A 52 31.12 28.19 81.98
C GLY A 52 29.74 27.73 82.51
N GLN A 53 29.47 28.07 83.83
CA GLN A 53 28.09 27.85 84.33
C GLN A 53 27.08 28.80 83.66
N GLU A 54 27.43 30.08 83.54
CA GLU A 54 26.55 31.06 82.80
C GLU A 54 26.30 30.64 81.38
N LEU A 55 27.26 30.09 80.62
CA LEU A 55 27.07 29.54 79.31
C LEU A 55 26.09 28.36 79.32
N ARG A 56 26.26 27.46 80.30
CA ARG A 56 25.34 26.31 80.43
C ARG A 56 23.94 26.72 80.83
N ASP A 57 23.82 27.64 81.80
CA ASP A 57 22.53 28.13 82.28
C ASP A 57 21.81 29.02 81.22
N GLY A 58 22.58 29.69 80.35
CA GLY A 58 22.13 30.48 79.24
C GLY A 58 21.93 29.70 77.97
N GLU A 59 22.21 28.37 77.94
CA GLU A 59 22.19 27.51 76.75
C GLU A 59 22.95 28.16 75.58
N GLN A 60 24.17 28.66 75.81
CA GLN A 60 25.03 29.33 74.82
C GLN A 60 26.20 28.46 74.43
N LEU A 61 26.54 28.48 73.13
CA LEU A 61 27.72 27.78 72.60
C LEU A 61 29.04 28.45 72.99
N LEU A 62 30.09 27.69 73.07
CA LEU A 62 31.45 28.22 73.22
C LEU A 62 31.83 29.13 72.02
N PRO A 63 32.54 30.24 72.28
CA PRO A 63 33.09 31.07 71.20
C PRO A 63 33.98 30.29 70.23
N GLY A 64 33.75 30.46 68.94
CA GLY A 64 34.50 29.84 67.85
C GLY A 64 33.96 28.49 67.38
N VAL A 65 32.81 28.04 67.89
CA VAL A 65 32.05 26.92 67.28
C VAL A 65 31.49 27.36 65.94
N THR A 66 31.70 26.57 64.94
CA THR A 66 31.13 26.81 63.59
C THR A 66 30.31 25.59 63.17
N ILE A 67 29.18 25.86 62.54
CA ILE A 67 28.37 24.85 61.90
C ILE A 67 28.21 25.26 60.46
N ASP A 68 28.60 24.40 59.54
CA ASP A 68 28.60 24.65 58.10
C ASP A 68 29.26 26.00 57.74
N ARG A 69 30.43 26.26 58.35
CA ARG A 69 31.18 27.53 58.21
C ARG A 69 30.48 28.77 58.81
N VAL A 70 29.28 28.64 59.34
CA VAL A 70 28.56 29.72 60.05
C VAL A 70 29.10 29.78 61.48
N ASP A 71 29.63 30.96 61.92
CA ASP A 71 30.05 31.17 63.30
C ASP A 71 28.82 31.28 64.22
N VAL A 72 28.60 30.28 65.03
CA VAL A 72 27.52 30.19 66.02
C VAL A 72 28.01 30.35 67.46
N GLY A 73 29.28 30.75 67.63
CA GLY A 73 29.92 30.94 68.96
C GLY A 73 29.21 32.02 69.78
N GLY A 74 28.79 31.67 70.99
CA GLY A 74 28.08 32.53 71.91
C GLY A 74 26.57 32.60 71.65
N ALA A 75 26.06 31.96 70.58
CA ALA A 75 24.65 31.93 70.28
C ALA A 75 23.89 30.96 71.19
N THR A 76 22.66 31.27 71.48
CA THR A 76 21.69 30.31 72.04
C THR A 76 21.28 29.29 71.01
N ARG A 77 20.68 28.19 71.45
CA ARG A 77 20.18 27.15 70.54
C ARG A 77 19.27 27.73 69.41
N ALA A 78 18.31 28.55 69.79
CA ALA A 78 17.39 29.15 68.80
C ALA A 78 18.10 30.10 67.85
N GLU A 79 19.10 30.88 68.31
CA GLU A 79 19.91 31.76 67.48
C GLU A 79 20.82 30.97 66.56
N ALA A 80 21.49 29.91 67.05
CA ALA A 80 22.33 29.05 66.27
C ALA A 80 21.54 28.33 65.17
N THR A 81 20.39 27.75 65.53
CA THR A 81 19.50 27.14 64.56
C THR A 81 19.09 28.14 63.49
N ALA A 82 18.61 29.34 63.87
CA ALA A 82 18.18 30.37 62.94
C ALA A 82 19.29 30.87 61.98
N LEU A 83 20.54 30.97 62.50
CA LEU A 83 21.70 31.38 61.70
C LEU A 83 22.06 30.33 60.64
N VAL A 84 22.06 29.05 61.06
CA VAL A 84 22.38 27.95 60.13
C VAL A 84 21.23 27.69 59.17
N GLU A 85 19.97 27.72 59.63
CA GLU A 85 18.79 27.62 58.76
C GLU A 85 18.76 28.72 57.69
N ALA A 86 19.14 29.96 58.02
CA ALA A 86 19.19 31.04 57.05
C ALA A 86 20.24 30.81 55.96
N GLU A 87 21.35 30.15 56.27
CA GLU A 87 22.37 29.76 55.28
C GLU A 87 21.92 28.55 54.47
N LEU A 88 21.39 27.52 55.12
CA LEU A 88 20.84 26.33 54.49
C LEU A 88 19.64 26.65 53.57
N SER A 89 18.81 27.62 53.97
CA SER A 89 17.68 28.06 53.13
C SER A 89 18.11 28.61 51.79
N ARG A 90 19.24 29.26 51.68
CA ARG A 90 19.78 29.74 50.41
C ARG A 90 20.06 28.59 49.45
N TYR A 91 20.57 27.48 49.96
CA TYR A 91 20.79 26.27 49.19
C TYR A 91 19.50 25.52 48.92
N LEU A 92 18.69 25.25 49.97
CA LEU A 92 17.48 24.45 49.85
C LEU A 92 16.39 25.08 48.98
N ASP A 93 16.35 26.42 48.93
CA ASP A 93 15.39 27.19 48.17
C ASP A 93 15.96 27.72 46.83
N GLY A 94 17.24 27.38 46.53
CA GLY A 94 17.87 27.71 45.24
C GLY A 94 17.14 27.05 44.10
N SER A 95 16.81 27.82 43.04
CA SER A 95 16.05 27.31 41.93
C SER A 95 16.93 26.66 40.86
N VAL A 96 16.53 25.47 40.42
CA VAL A 96 17.06 24.80 39.25
C VAL A 96 15.98 24.76 38.19
N THR A 97 16.28 25.31 37.02
CA THR A 97 15.31 25.37 35.90
C THR A 97 15.80 24.49 34.74
N LEU A 98 15.03 23.45 34.41
CA LEU A 98 15.22 22.61 33.23
C LEU A 98 14.57 23.29 32.03
N LEU A 99 15.32 23.51 30.96
CA LEU A 99 14.89 24.25 29.77
C LEU A 99 14.78 23.34 28.56
N HIS A 100 13.66 23.45 27.87
CA HIS A 100 13.45 22.86 26.54
C HIS A 100 12.44 23.70 25.74
N ASP A 101 12.42 23.57 24.43
CA ASP A 101 11.48 24.29 23.53
C ASP A 101 10.01 23.93 23.79
N VAL A 102 9.74 22.74 24.36
CA VAL A 102 8.39 22.28 24.73
C VAL A 102 7.90 22.91 26.02
N GLY A 103 8.83 23.18 26.98
CA GLY A 103 8.45 23.72 28.28
C GLY A 103 9.63 23.94 29.20
N THR A 104 9.34 24.45 30.39
CA THR A 104 10.30 24.67 31.47
C THR A 104 9.81 24.04 32.75
N TRP A 105 10.71 23.41 33.51
CA TRP A 105 10.44 22.83 34.82
C TRP A 105 11.37 23.49 35.82
N THR A 106 10.80 24.13 36.82
CA THR A 106 11.57 24.76 37.90
C THR A 106 11.36 23.99 39.17
N THR A 107 12.41 23.69 39.86
CA THR A 107 12.42 22.98 41.14
C THR A 107 13.50 23.49 42.08
N SER A 108 13.49 23.04 43.32
CA SER A 108 14.50 23.32 44.30
C SER A 108 14.85 22.05 45.10
N PRO A 109 16.01 21.98 45.78
CA PRO A 109 16.32 20.86 46.67
C PRO A 109 15.21 20.57 47.67
N ARG A 110 14.57 21.61 48.22
CA ARG A 110 13.45 21.49 49.18
C ARG A 110 12.23 20.85 48.55
N GLU A 111 11.86 21.28 47.35
CA GLU A 111 10.71 20.71 46.61
C GLU A 111 10.95 19.26 46.24
N LEU A 112 12.21 18.87 46.02
CA LEU A 112 12.61 17.49 45.79
C LEU A 112 12.81 16.69 47.10
N GLY A 113 12.33 17.22 48.24
CA GLY A 113 12.32 16.48 49.51
C GLY A 113 13.65 16.42 50.24
N ALA A 114 14.59 17.34 49.92
CA ALA A 114 15.86 17.38 50.67
C ALA A 114 15.62 17.69 52.14
N THR A 115 16.24 16.90 53.02
CA THR A 115 16.21 17.02 54.47
C THR A 115 17.59 17.29 55.02
N THR A 116 17.65 17.81 56.27
CA THR A 116 18.94 18.10 56.95
C THR A 116 18.95 17.45 58.32
N ASP A 117 20.13 17.11 58.79
CA ASP A 117 20.39 16.64 60.15
C ASP A 117 20.73 17.80 61.10
N LEU A 118 20.26 19.02 60.80
CA LEU A 118 20.58 20.24 61.58
C LEU A 118 20.34 20.10 63.08
N ASP A 119 19.20 19.52 63.48
CA ASP A 119 18.87 19.32 64.90
C ASP A 119 19.91 18.46 65.63
N GLU A 120 20.36 17.38 64.95
CA GLU A 120 21.40 16.46 65.48
C GLU A 120 22.77 17.17 65.59
N VAL A 121 23.09 17.98 64.59
CA VAL A 121 24.37 18.77 64.56
C VAL A 121 24.36 19.84 65.64
N ILE A 122 23.21 20.54 65.85
CA ILE A 122 23.02 21.51 66.92
C ILE A 122 23.16 20.81 68.29
N ASP A 123 22.55 19.64 68.47
CA ASP A 123 22.65 18.85 69.69
C ASP A 123 24.12 18.44 69.97
N ALA A 124 24.85 18.05 68.95
CA ALA A 124 26.28 17.71 69.07
C ALA A 124 27.11 18.94 69.49
N ALA A 125 26.88 20.12 68.90
CA ALA A 125 27.58 21.35 69.26
C ALA A 125 27.35 21.75 70.73
N PHE A 126 26.08 21.61 71.19
CA PHE A 126 25.80 21.87 72.60
C PHE A 126 26.38 20.81 73.54
N SER A 127 26.40 19.55 73.17
CA SER A 127 27.04 18.48 73.91
C SER A 127 28.56 18.76 74.17
N ASP A 128 29.25 19.22 73.09
CA ASP A 128 30.65 19.60 73.19
C ASP A 128 30.86 20.77 74.21
N THR A 129 30.00 21.78 74.20
CA THR A 129 29.99 22.88 75.11
C THR A 129 29.77 22.42 76.59
N LEU A 130 28.88 21.44 76.77
CA LEU A 130 28.62 20.87 78.10
C LEU A 130 29.80 20.07 78.65
N GLU A 131 30.54 19.41 77.77
CA GLU A 131 31.72 18.58 78.09
C GLU A 131 32.98 19.40 78.25
N ALA A 132 32.98 20.72 77.98
CA ALA A 132 34.14 21.59 78.06
C ALA A 132 34.78 21.54 79.42
N THR A 133 36.08 21.27 79.45
CA THR A 133 36.88 21.15 80.69
C THR A 133 37.27 22.51 81.26
N LEU A 134 37.61 22.58 82.59
CA LEU A 134 38.06 23.82 83.19
C LEU A 134 39.26 24.46 82.49
N PRO A 135 40.30 23.72 82.05
CA PRO A 135 41.35 24.29 81.23
C PRO A 135 40.88 24.95 79.96
N ASP A 136 39.93 24.34 79.26
CA ASP A 136 39.35 24.87 78.02
C ASP A 136 38.59 26.20 78.27
N LEU A 137 37.80 26.25 79.33
CA LEU A 137 37.11 27.46 79.79
C LEU A 137 38.05 28.59 80.14
N ILE A 138 39.18 28.30 80.85
CA ILE A 138 40.22 29.26 81.19
C ILE A 138 40.91 29.77 79.91
N ALA A 139 41.28 28.88 79.02
CA ALA A 139 41.96 29.22 77.78
C ALA A 139 41.02 30.12 76.89
N THR A 140 39.77 29.82 76.83
CA THR A 140 38.78 30.58 76.02
C THR A 140 38.50 31.95 76.67
N ARG A 141 38.23 31.99 77.98
CA ARG A 141 37.84 33.22 78.67
C ARG A 141 38.94 34.29 78.82
N TRP A 142 40.17 33.81 79.07
CA TRP A 142 41.26 34.71 79.45
C TRP A 142 42.40 34.81 78.43
N PHE A 143 42.59 33.80 77.58
CA PHE A 143 43.63 33.77 76.58
C PHE A 143 43.20 33.90 75.17
N GLY A 144 41.86 34.11 74.96
CA GLY A 144 41.28 34.30 73.64
C GLY A 144 41.35 33.04 72.76
N SER A 145 41.48 31.86 73.36
CA SER A 145 41.28 30.61 72.63
C SER A 145 39.85 30.51 72.16
N THR A 146 39.66 30.06 70.96
CA THR A 146 38.33 29.73 70.45
C THR A 146 38.17 28.23 70.33
N SER A 147 36.94 27.72 70.43
CA SER A 147 36.69 26.34 70.08
C SER A 147 37.12 26.06 68.66
N GLN A 148 37.71 24.88 68.43
CA GLN A 148 38.08 24.42 67.11
C GLN A 148 36.97 23.47 66.54
N LEU A 149 35.79 23.42 67.20
CA LEU A 149 34.74 22.57 66.78
C LEU A 149 34.10 23.15 65.50
N ALA A 150 34.29 22.41 64.44
CA ALA A 150 33.60 22.66 63.14
C ALA A 150 32.78 21.44 62.84
N LEU A 151 31.50 21.66 62.72
CA LEU A 151 30.53 20.64 62.35
C LEU A 151 29.96 20.98 60.99
N ASP A 152 29.71 19.96 60.16
CA ASP A 152 29.07 20.13 58.86
C ASP A 152 27.68 19.53 58.94
N VAL A 153 26.69 20.20 58.35
CA VAL A 153 25.33 19.70 58.23
C VAL A 153 25.24 18.79 57.00
N THR A 154 24.73 17.62 57.22
CA THR A 154 24.48 16.69 56.12
C THR A 154 23.13 17.02 55.47
N ILE A 155 23.10 17.18 54.14
CA ILE A 155 21.87 17.31 53.37
C ILE A 155 21.60 15.96 52.73
N ASP A 156 20.52 15.34 53.13
CA ASP A 156 20.01 14.10 52.55
C ASP A 156 18.97 14.43 51.47
N ARG A 157 19.23 13.98 50.25
CA ARG A 157 18.36 14.19 49.09
C ARG A 157 17.48 12.96 48.85
N ASP A 158 16.33 13.13 48.32
CA ASP A 158 15.44 12.04 47.94
C ASP A 158 15.66 11.65 46.44
N PRO A 159 16.39 10.55 46.17
CA PRO A 159 16.63 10.11 44.81
C PRO A 159 15.33 9.75 44.06
N ALA A 160 14.27 9.33 44.78
CA ALA A 160 12.99 8.96 44.15
C ALA A 160 12.26 10.20 43.63
N ALA A 161 12.40 11.34 44.34
CA ALA A 161 11.82 12.61 43.85
C ALA A 161 12.59 13.14 42.63
N GLU A 162 13.93 13.01 42.61
CA GLU A 162 14.74 13.38 41.45
C GLU A 162 14.38 12.50 40.23
N GLU A 163 14.26 11.17 40.40
CA GLU A 163 13.84 10.24 39.37
C GLU A 163 12.43 10.54 38.85
N ALA A 164 11.49 10.90 39.74
CA ALA A 164 10.11 11.25 39.38
C ALA A 164 10.07 12.51 38.49
N LEU A 165 10.88 13.54 38.84
CA LEU A 165 10.96 14.74 37.98
C LEU A 165 11.54 14.42 36.61
N VAL A 166 12.62 13.63 36.57
CA VAL A 166 13.19 13.20 35.27
C VAL A 166 12.18 12.42 34.45
N ALA A 167 11.42 11.51 35.07
CA ALA A 167 10.38 10.75 34.38
C ALA A 167 9.25 11.63 33.84
N GLU A 168 8.83 12.66 34.58
CA GLU A 168 7.84 13.64 34.15
C GLU A 168 8.32 14.43 32.92
N VAL A 169 9.59 14.84 32.94
CA VAL A 169 10.21 15.55 31.81
C VAL A 169 10.27 14.65 30.59
N VAL A 170 10.71 13.39 30.75
CA VAL A 170 10.76 12.40 29.68
C VAL A 170 9.37 12.20 29.07
N ASP A 171 8.35 11.95 29.88
CA ASP A 171 6.99 11.71 29.40
C ASP A 171 6.41 12.92 28.63
N THR A 172 6.86 14.13 28.96
CA THR A 172 6.38 15.36 28.30
C THR A 172 7.18 15.72 27.05
N VAL A 173 8.48 15.45 27.04
CA VAL A 173 9.39 15.89 25.98
C VAL A 173 9.55 14.84 24.91
N ASP A 174 9.48 13.56 25.24
CA ASP A 174 9.63 12.47 24.29
C ASP A 174 8.51 12.51 23.24
N LEU A 175 8.88 12.25 22.02
CA LEU A 175 7.96 12.20 20.89
C LEU A 175 8.35 11.04 19.99
N ASP A 176 7.41 10.12 19.80
CA ASP A 176 7.62 9.04 18.86
C ASP A 176 7.71 9.56 17.42
N PRO A 177 8.63 9.02 16.59
CA PRO A 177 8.68 9.35 15.19
C PRO A 177 7.44 8.81 14.45
N ILE A 178 7.00 9.54 13.44
CA ILE A 178 5.93 9.12 12.55
C ILE A 178 6.54 8.77 11.21
N ASP A 179 6.35 7.53 10.76
CA ASP A 179 6.81 7.07 9.46
C ASP A 179 6.08 7.78 8.32
N ALA A 180 6.78 8.03 7.22
CA ALA A 180 6.13 8.38 5.98
C ALA A 180 5.22 7.24 5.52
N THR A 181 4.16 7.57 4.79
CA THR A 181 3.31 6.55 4.17
C THR A 181 3.21 6.78 2.69
N VAL A 182 3.08 5.68 1.94
CA VAL A 182 2.80 5.71 0.50
C VAL A 182 1.53 4.91 0.28
N SER A 183 0.57 5.49 -0.42
CA SER A 183 -0.70 4.85 -0.76
C SER A 183 -1.00 5.02 -2.24
N TRP A 184 -1.72 4.05 -2.83
CA TRP A 184 -2.15 4.11 -4.22
C TRP A 184 -3.54 4.73 -4.34
N THR A 185 -3.67 5.81 -5.12
CA THR A 185 -4.96 6.52 -5.32
C THR A 185 -5.74 6.07 -6.55
N GLY A 186 -5.22 5.08 -7.28
CA GLY A 186 -5.80 4.58 -8.53
C GLY A 186 -5.04 5.03 -9.77
N ASP A 187 -4.45 6.21 -9.75
CA ASP A 187 -3.70 6.77 -10.88
C ASP A 187 -2.23 7.03 -10.55
N ALA A 188 -1.92 7.30 -9.29
CA ALA A 188 -0.57 7.63 -8.82
C ALA A 188 -0.38 7.24 -7.35
N ALA A 189 0.88 7.15 -6.93
CA ALA A 189 1.24 7.00 -5.54
C ALA A 189 1.17 8.36 -4.82
N ASP A 190 0.44 8.41 -3.69
CA ASP A 190 0.33 9.57 -2.81
C ASP A 190 1.17 9.36 -1.54
N ILE A 191 1.77 10.44 -1.03
CA ILE A 191 2.74 10.38 0.06
C ILE A 191 2.28 11.27 1.21
N THR A 192 2.29 10.71 2.41
CA THR A 192 2.23 11.49 3.64
C THR A 192 3.65 11.59 4.20
N PRO A 193 4.17 12.81 4.46
CA PRO A 193 5.51 13.00 5.00
C PRO A 193 5.67 12.40 6.39
N HIS A 194 6.92 11.99 6.70
CA HIS A 194 7.31 11.58 8.05
C HIS A 194 7.41 12.78 9.01
N ALA A 195 7.38 12.50 10.29
CA ALA A 195 7.81 13.41 11.32
C ALA A 195 8.92 12.76 12.16
N GLU A 196 9.97 13.53 12.45
CA GLU A 196 11.04 13.08 13.34
C GLU A 196 10.52 13.01 14.77
N GLY A 197 10.93 11.98 15.47
CA GLY A 197 10.73 11.85 16.91
C GLY A 197 11.85 12.53 17.68
N ARG A 198 11.73 12.48 18.99
CA ARG A 198 12.68 13.06 19.93
C ARG A 198 12.69 12.20 21.18
N GLU A 199 13.89 11.96 21.71
CA GLU A 199 14.12 11.19 22.93
C GLU A 199 15.03 11.96 23.87
N VAL A 200 14.65 12.07 25.12
CA VAL A 200 15.46 12.65 26.19
C VAL A 200 16.52 11.65 26.61
N ASP A 201 17.77 12.07 26.71
CA ASP A 201 18.80 11.30 27.44
C ASP A 201 18.53 11.44 28.94
N ALA A 202 17.68 10.57 29.46
CA ALA A 202 17.30 10.56 30.87
C ALA A 202 18.50 10.41 31.82
N ALA A 203 19.53 9.67 31.40
CA ALA A 203 20.72 9.48 32.23
C ALA A 203 21.57 10.76 32.29
N ALA A 204 21.75 11.43 31.16
CA ALA A 204 22.45 12.70 31.11
C ALA A 204 21.68 13.80 31.85
N LEU A 205 20.35 13.83 31.71
CA LEU A 205 19.47 14.76 32.43
C LEU A 205 19.57 14.57 33.94
N ALA A 206 19.46 13.32 34.42
CA ALA A 206 19.58 13.01 35.83
C ALA A 206 20.94 13.43 36.39
N ALA A 207 22.04 13.17 35.66
CA ALA A 207 23.38 13.61 36.04
C ALA A 207 23.50 15.14 36.07
N ALA A 208 22.95 15.85 35.10
CA ALA A 208 22.95 17.29 35.04
C ALA A 208 22.10 17.93 36.16
N LEU A 209 20.90 17.38 36.43
CA LEU A 209 20.06 17.79 37.56
C LEU A 209 20.80 17.60 38.89
N THR A 210 21.40 16.44 39.12
CA THR A 210 22.19 16.15 40.34
C THR A 210 23.34 17.12 40.48
N ALA A 211 24.08 17.41 39.41
CA ALA A 211 25.15 18.39 39.43
C ALA A 211 24.66 19.80 39.74
N ALA A 212 23.58 20.24 39.12
CA ALA A 212 22.93 21.53 39.36
C ALA A 212 22.47 21.69 40.82
N LEU A 213 21.92 20.63 41.41
CA LEU A 213 21.48 20.62 42.80
C LEU A 213 22.65 20.66 43.80
N VAL A 214 23.83 20.14 43.43
CA VAL A 214 25.05 20.20 44.24
C VAL A 214 25.69 21.58 44.16
N ASP A 215 25.72 22.18 42.94
CA ASP A 215 26.32 23.50 42.69
C ASP A 215 25.42 24.68 43.13
N ALA A 216 24.22 24.43 43.56
CA ALA A 216 23.27 25.42 44.07
C ALA A 216 23.76 26.19 45.33
N ASP A 217 24.94 25.87 45.85
CA ASP A 217 25.65 26.61 46.91
C ASP A 217 25.96 28.09 46.57
N THR A 218 25.71 28.51 45.32
CA THR A 218 25.99 29.88 44.88
C THR A 218 24.72 30.62 44.46
N ALA A 219 23.72 30.78 45.29
CA ALA A 219 22.64 31.79 45.23
C ALA A 219 22.20 32.31 43.82
N THR A 220 22.40 31.55 42.78
CA THR A 220 22.01 31.88 41.39
C THR A 220 21.13 30.78 40.84
N ASP A 221 20.03 31.19 40.22
CA ASP A 221 19.18 30.28 39.45
C ASP A 221 20.05 29.52 38.47
N THR A 222 20.06 28.19 38.57
CA THR A 222 20.84 27.34 37.69
C THR A 222 19.95 26.85 36.56
N GLU A 223 20.34 27.16 35.32
CA GLU A 223 19.64 26.68 34.13
C GLU A 223 20.31 25.40 33.59
N VAL A 224 19.53 24.38 33.32
CA VAL A 224 19.96 23.11 32.73
C VAL A 224 19.19 22.89 31.43
N GLU A 225 19.89 22.83 30.32
CA GLU A 225 19.28 22.46 29.04
C GLU A 225 19.03 20.93 29.04
N ILE A 226 17.80 20.53 28.66
CA ILE A 226 17.41 19.11 28.62
C ILE A 226 18.08 18.45 27.42
N PRO A 227 18.96 17.47 27.64
CA PRO A 227 19.64 16.79 26.54
C PRO A 227 18.65 15.90 25.77
N THR A 228 18.49 16.18 24.48
CA THR A 228 17.63 15.39 23.60
C THR A 228 18.39 14.94 22.36
N SER A 229 17.97 13.81 21.82
CA SER A 229 18.39 13.33 20.52
C SER A 229 17.19 13.18 19.57
N MET A 230 17.44 13.40 18.28
CA MET A 230 16.41 13.16 17.26
C MET A 230 16.26 11.66 17.03
N LEU A 231 15.02 11.19 17.03
CA LEU A 231 14.67 9.81 16.76
C LEU A 231 14.17 9.71 15.30
N PRO A 232 14.97 9.10 14.41
CA PRO A 232 14.58 9.01 13.02
C PRO A 232 13.44 8.02 12.83
N PRO A 233 12.50 8.28 11.90
CA PRO A 233 11.47 7.32 11.51
C PRO A 233 12.08 6.10 10.82
N ALA A 234 11.36 4.98 10.82
CA ALA A 234 11.76 3.77 10.08
C ALA A 234 11.63 3.98 8.56
N LEU A 235 10.65 4.79 8.12
CA LEU A 235 10.48 5.18 6.73
C LEU A 235 10.51 6.71 6.60
N THR A 236 11.52 7.24 5.93
CA THR A 236 11.66 8.68 5.67
C THR A 236 10.84 9.11 4.46
N THR A 237 10.49 10.39 4.37
CA THR A 237 9.82 10.97 3.19
C THR A 237 10.62 10.73 1.90
N ALA A 238 11.94 10.85 1.96
CA ALA A 238 12.78 10.63 0.77
C ALA A 238 12.72 9.17 0.26
N GLN A 239 12.63 8.19 1.16
CA GLN A 239 12.45 6.79 0.78
C GLN A 239 11.04 6.54 0.22
N ALA A 240 10.02 7.17 0.81
CA ALA A 240 8.65 7.14 0.32
C ALA A 240 8.54 7.76 -1.09
N GLU A 241 9.16 8.91 -1.32
CA GLU A 241 9.24 9.58 -2.63
C GLU A 241 9.92 8.69 -3.68
N GLN A 242 11.01 8.03 -3.31
CA GLN A 242 11.69 7.10 -4.20
C GLN A 242 10.80 5.89 -4.54
N ALA A 243 10.14 5.30 -3.56
CA ALA A 243 9.22 4.18 -3.79
C ALA A 243 8.02 4.59 -4.66
N ALA A 244 7.46 5.77 -4.43
CA ALA A 244 6.38 6.32 -5.23
C ALA A 244 6.81 6.53 -6.68
N ALA A 245 7.95 7.17 -6.91
CA ALA A 245 8.49 7.38 -8.26
C ALA A 245 8.78 6.05 -8.99
N THR A 246 9.30 5.05 -8.27
CA THR A 246 9.54 3.71 -8.81
C THR A 246 8.22 3.04 -9.18
N THR A 247 7.21 3.15 -8.32
CA THR A 247 5.86 2.63 -8.57
C THR A 247 5.23 3.27 -9.80
N ASP A 248 5.21 4.59 -9.86
CA ASP A 248 4.61 5.35 -10.97
C ASP A 248 5.29 5.01 -12.30
N ALA A 249 6.63 4.94 -12.31
CA ALA A 249 7.39 4.57 -13.49
C ALA A 249 7.10 3.13 -13.96
N ALA A 250 7.03 2.18 -13.02
CA ALA A 250 6.74 0.78 -13.33
C ALA A 250 5.31 0.61 -13.85
N VAL A 251 4.33 1.25 -13.21
CA VAL A 251 2.93 1.22 -13.63
C VAL A 251 2.76 1.85 -15.01
N ALA A 252 3.37 3.01 -15.26
CA ALA A 252 3.33 3.65 -16.56
C ALA A 252 3.93 2.74 -17.64
N ALA A 253 5.10 2.17 -17.39
CA ALA A 253 5.74 1.25 -18.34
C ALA A 253 4.89 0.01 -18.63
N ALA A 254 4.24 -0.56 -17.62
CA ALA A 254 3.37 -1.72 -17.78
C ALA A 254 2.08 -1.39 -18.56
N LEU A 255 1.46 -0.26 -18.28
CA LEU A 255 0.23 0.18 -18.94
C LEU A 255 0.45 0.64 -20.38
N ASP A 256 1.60 1.25 -20.67
CA ASP A 256 1.93 1.80 -21.99
C ASP A 256 2.70 0.81 -22.89
N ARG A 257 2.92 -0.41 -22.41
CA ARG A 257 3.51 -1.49 -23.19
C ARG A 257 2.62 -1.85 -24.38
N GLU A 258 3.19 -1.84 -25.57
CA GLU A 258 2.47 -2.17 -26.80
C GLU A 258 2.53 -3.67 -27.10
N VAL A 259 1.38 -4.27 -27.36
CA VAL A 259 1.24 -5.63 -27.89
C VAL A 259 0.81 -5.55 -29.34
N VAL A 260 1.54 -6.19 -30.24
CA VAL A 260 1.25 -6.25 -31.66
C VAL A 260 0.29 -7.40 -31.96
N VAL A 261 -0.91 -7.06 -32.40
CA VAL A 261 -1.91 -8.02 -32.89
C VAL A 261 -1.73 -8.17 -34.39
N ARG A 262 -1.55 -9.39 -34.90
CA ARG A 262 -1.26 -9.68 -36.32
C ARG A 262 -2.30 -10.55 -36.98
N PHE A 263 -2.50 -10.28 -38.28
CA PHE A 263 -3.16 -11.19 -39.21
C PHE A 263 -2.56 -11.02 -40.62
N GLY A 264 -1.82 -12.01 -41.08
CA GLY A 264 -1.05 -11.90 -42.31
C GLY A 264 -0.03 -10.76 -42.25
N ASP A 265 -0.13 -9.80 -43.18
CA ASP A 265 0.73 -8.62 -43.20
C ASP A 265 0.15 -7.43 -42.41
N ARG A 266 -1.07 -7.54 -41.91
CA ARG A 266 -1.71 -6.49 -41.14
C ARG A 266 -1.26 -6.55 -39.69
N ARG A 267 -1.13 -5.37 -39.07
CA ARG A 267 -0.74 -5.21 -37.67
C ARG A 267 -1.57 -4.12 -37.02
N TRP A 268 -1.93 -4.35 -35.77
CA TRP A 268 -2.58 -3.39 -34.87
C TRP A 268 -1.78 -3.38 -33.58
N GLN A 269 -1.71 -2.24 -32.93
CA GLN A 269 -1.09 -2.09 -31.62
C GLN A 269 -2.21 -1.92 -30.59
N LEU A 270 -2.07 -2.57 -29.47
CA LEU A 270 -2.93 -2.42 -28.32
C LEU A 270 -2.05 -2.31 -27.08
N SER A 271 -2.39 -1.37 -26.19
CA SER A 271 -1.77 -1.29 -24.87
C SER A 271 -2.76 -1.66 -23.76
N PRO A 272 -2.28 -2.13 -22.60
CA PRO A 272 -3.13 -2.35 -21.44
C PRO A 272 -3.97 -1.12 -21.06
N ARG A 273 -3.40 0.09 -21.16
CA ARG A 273 -4.09 1.35 -20.90
C ARG A 273 -5.28 1.58 -21.83
N GLU A 274 -5.09 1.38 -23.14
CA GLU A 274 -6.14 1.62 -24.13
C GLU A 274 -7.33 0.69 -23.98
N VAL A 275 -7.13 -0.49 -23.43
CA VAL A 275 -8.18 -1.48 -23.19
C VAL A 275 -8.74 -1.44 -21.78
N GLY A 276 -8.31 -0.47 -20.95
CA GLY A 276 -8.85 -0.28 -19.61
C GLY A 276 -8.35 -1.27 -18.57
N ALA A 277 -7.11 -1.77 -18.73
CA ALA A 277 -6.51 -2.65 -17.74
C ALA A 277 -6.41 -1.96 -16.37
N ARG A 278 -6.73 -2.70 -15.31
CA ARG A 278 -6.62 -2.27 -13.92
C ARG A 278 -5.29 -2.70 -13.34
N VAL A 279 -4.75 -1.87 -12.44
CA VAL A 279 -3.50 -2.12 -11.73
C VAL A 279 -3.77 -2.32 -10.25
N ASP A 280 -3.17 -3.33 -9.66
CA ASP A 280 -3.04 -3.43 -8.20
C ASP A 280 -1.83 -2.59 -7.77
N GLY A 281 -2.02 -1.27 -7.73
CA GLY A 281 -0.95 -0.33 -7.42
C GLY A 281 -0.47 -0.43 -5.97
N GLU A 282 -1.33 -0.87 -5.05
CA GLU A 282 -0.92 -1.11 -3.65
C GLU A 282 0.14 -2.21 -3.55
N ALA A 283 -0.05 -3.31 -4.29
CA ALA A 283 0.96 -4.38 -4.35
C ALA A 283 2.29 -3.88 -4.92
N VAL A 284 2.26 -2.97 -5.91
CA VAL A 284 3.45 -2.36 -6.51
C VAL A 284 4.15 -1.42 -5.52
N VAL A 285 3.40 -0.61 -4.77
CA VAL A 285 3.92 0.26 -3.70
C VAL A 285 4.66 -0.57 -2.66
N LEU A 286 4.03 -1.65 -2.16
CA LEU A 286 4.64 -2.53 -1.17
C LEU A 286 5.93 -3.18 -1.68
N ALA A 287 5.97 -3.59 -2.95
CA ALA A 287 7.17 -4.14 -3.56
C ALA A 287 8.28 -3.08 -3.70
N SER A 288 7.94 -1.85 -4.09
CA SER A 288 8.89 -0.73 -4.21
C SER A 288 9.45 -0.28 -2.86
N LEU A 289 8.66 -0.36 -1.79
CA LEU A 289 9.13 -0.10 -0.43
C LEU A 289 10.06 -1.20 0.09
N ALA A 290 9.79 -2.47 -0.28
CA ALA A 290 10.60 -3.60 0.14
C ALA A 290 11.99 -3.61 -0.52
N ASP A 291 12.07 -3.25 -1.81
CA ASP A 291 13.33 -3.09 -2.55
C ASP A 291 13.23 -1.91 -3.53
N PRO A 292 13.63 -0.71 -3.09
CA PRO A 292 13.58 0.50 -3.93
C PRO A 292 14.51 0.46 -5.15
N SER A 293 15.45 -0.50 -5.21
CA SER A 293 16.42 -0.66 -6.31
C SER A 293 15.94 -1.61 -7.40
N ALA A 294 14.97 -2.46 -7.11
CA ALA A 294 14.39 -3.39 -8.06
C ALA A 294 13.25 -2.74 -8.86
N THR A 295 13.06 -3.21 -10.09
CA THR A 295 11.85 -2.88 -10.85
C THR A 295 10.73 -3.80 -10.37
N PRO A 296 9.68 -3.30 -9.73
CA PRO A 296 8.60 -4.14 -9.22
C PRO A 296 7.79 -4.76 -10.36
N GLU A 297 7.29 -5.97 -10.15
CA GLU A 297 6.28 -6.56 -11.02
C GLU A 297 4.96 -5.81 -10.84
N VAL A 298 4.29 -5.49 -11.96
CA VAL A 298 3.02 -4.78 -11.96
C VAL A 298 1.90 -5.76 -12.31
N PRO A 299 1.10 -6.20 -11.35
CA PRO A 299 -0.05 -7.05 -11.63
C PRO A 299 -1.12 -6.29 -12.41
N LEU A 300 -1.40 -6.75 -13.64
CA LEU A 300 -2.45 -6.20 -14.48
C LEU A 300 -3.70 -7.09 -14.43
N GLY A 301 -4.84 -6.49 -14.13
CA GLY A 301 -6.16 -7.09 -14.23
C GLY A 301 -6.87 -6.61 -15.50
N LEU A 302 -7.37 -7.55 -16.31
CA LEU A 302 -8.12 -7.26 -17.52
C LEU A 302 -9.29 -8.23 -17.65
N ASP A 303 -10.51 -7.71 -17.79
CA ASP A 303 -11.67 -8.53 -18.02
C ASP A 303 -11.85 -8.83 -19.50
N ALA A 304 -12.38 -10.01 -19.82
CA ALA A 304 -12.62 -10.39 -21.20
C ALA A 304 -13.64 -9.45 -21.91
N GLU A 305 -14.43 -8.71 -21.15
CA GLU A 305 -15.38 -7.72 -21.67
C GLU A 305 -14.70 -6.46 -22.18
N ASP A 306 -13.58 -6.07 -21.57
CA ASP A 306 -12.80 -4.89 -21.94
C ASP A 306 -12.25 -5.02 -23.39
N LEU A 307 -12.10 -6.25 -23.89
CA LEU A 307 -11.63 -6.55 -25.24
C LEU A 307 -12.75 -6.77 -26.28
N LEU A 308 -14.03 -6.64 -25.91
CA LEU A 308 -15.14 -6.82 -26.86
C LEU A 308 -15.02 -5.87 -28.05
N ASP A 309 -14.91 -4.57 -27.78
CA ASP A 309 -14.84 -3.54 -28.82
C ASP A 309 -13.50 -3.51 -29.56
N PRO A 310 -12.33 -3.57 -28.91
CA PRO A 310 -11.05 -3.64 -29.62
C PRO A 310 -10.95 -4.82 -30.58
N VAL A 311 -11.29 -6.03 -30.11
CA VAL A 311 -11.25 -7.23 -30.97
C VAL A 311 -12.32 -7.17 -32.06
N ALA A 312 -13.51 -6.62 -31.78
CA ALA A 312 -14.55 -6.46 -32.81
C ALA A 312 -14.13 -5.49 -33.92
N ARG A 313 -13.47 -4.39 -33.60
CA ARG A 313 -12.92 -3.43 -34.58
C ARG A 313 -11.89 -4.09 -35.48
N ILE A 314 -10.93 -4.81 -34.91
CA ILE A 314 -9.90 -5.53 -35.67
C ILE A 314 -10.56 -6.62 -36.53
N ALA A 315 -11.52 -7.38 -35.97
CA ALA A 315 -12.22 -8.42 -36.70
C ALA A 315 -13.01 -7.88 -37.90
N ALA A 316 -13.62 -6.71 -37.79
CA ALA A 316 -14.34 -6.08 -38.90
C ALA A 316 -13.45 -5.78 -40.12
N GLU A 317 -12.16 -5.60 -39.92
CA GLU A 317 -11.21 -5.42 -41.02
C GLU A 317 -10.75 -6.76 -41.64
N ILE A 318 -10.83 -7.87 -40.91
CA ILE A 318 -10.35 -9.19 -41.29
C ILE A 318 -11.48 -10.05 -41.88
N ASP A 319 -12.71 -9.91 -41.33
CA ASP A 319 -13.84 -10.74 -41.65
C ASP A 319 -14.24 -10.53 -43.12
N ILE A 320 -14.42 -11.63 -43.82
CA ILE A 320 -14.88 -11.67 -45.21
C ILE A 320 -16.14 -12.55 -45.27
N SER A 321 -17.24 -11.97 -45.69
CA SER A 321 -18.46 -12.74 -45.89
C SER A 321 -18.31 -13.72 -47.05
N PRO A 322 -18.83 -14.95 -46.93
CA PRO A 322 -18.81 -15.90 -48.02
C PRO A 322 -19.80 -15.44 -49.13
N VAL A 323 -19.42 -15.71 -50.36
CA VAL A 323 -20.28 -15.42 -51.53
C VAL A 323 -20.76 -16.76 -52.09
N SER A 324 -22.06 -16.97 -52.10
CA SER A 324 -22.67 -18.18 -52.67
C SER A 324 -22.51 -18.22 -54.19
N ALA A 325 -22.39 -19.43 -54.73
CA ALA A 325 -22.45 -19.66 -56.15
C ALA A 325 -23.80 -19.19 -56.71
N SER A 326 -23.82 -18.75 -57.92
CA SER A 326 -25.02 -18.34 -58.66
C SER A 326 -25.07 -18.94 -60.06
N VAL A 327 -26.28 -19.03 -60.63
CA VAL A 327 -26.49 -19.60 -61.96
C VAL A 327 -27.25 -18.61 -62.82
N SER A 328 -26.88 -18.56 -64.10
CA SER A 328 -27.59 -17.79 -65.12
C SER A 328 -27.71 -18.60 -66.41
N TYR A 329 -28.66 -18.25 -67.23
CA TYR A 329 -28.79 -18.82 -68.57
C TYR A 329 -28.59 -17.73 -69.62
N ARG A 330 -27.57 -17.91 -70.47
CA ARG A 330 -27.21 -16.93 -71.52
C ARG A 330 -26.77 -17.67 -72.79
N GLY A 331 -27.19 -17.19 -73.92
CA GLY A 331 -26.75 -17.73 -75.22
C GLY A 331 -26.97 -19.24 -75.39
N GLY A 332 -28.01 -19.81 -74.79
CA GLY A 332 -28.31 -21.26 -74.86
C GLY A 332 -27.50 -22.14 -73.92
N ARG A 333 -26.82 -21.53 -72.95
CA ARG A 333 -25.95 -22.23 -71.96
C ARG A 333 -26.23 -21.82 -70.54
N VAL A 334 -26.05 -22.74 -69.63
CA VAL A 334 -26.07 -22.49 -68.21
C VAL A 334 -24.64 -22.09 -67.78
N GLU A 335 -24.53 -20.88 -67.26
CA GLU A 335 -23.26 -20.35 -66.72
C GLU A 335 -23.35 -20.33 -65.19
N VAL A 336 -22.38 -20.96 -64.52
CA VAL A 336 -22.29 -20.97 -63.05
C VAL A 336 -21.13 -20.08 -62.63
N THR A 337 -21.46 -19.02 -61.85
CA THR A 337 -20.43 -18.26 -61.13
C THR A 337 -20.09 -19.02 -59.87
N PRO A 338 -18.84 -19.42 -59.65
CA PRO A 338 -18.44 -20.22 -58.51
C PRO A 338 -18.55 -19.40 -57.19
N GLU A 339 -18.71 -20.11 -56.10
CA GLU A 339 -18.71 -19.57 -54.75
C GLU A 339 -17.31 -19.11 -54.37
N ARG A 340 -17.27 -18.26 -53.34
CA ARG A 340 -16.03 -17.88 -52.66
C ARG A 340 -16.25 -18.05 -51.14
N ASN A 341 -15.30 -18.76 -50.52
CA ASN A 341 -15.27 -18.88 -49.07
C ASN A 341 -15.05 -17.52 -48.42
N GLY A 342 -15.68 -17.30 -47.31
CA GLY A 342 -15.40 -16.23 -46.37
C GLY A 342 -14.45 -16.71 -45.26
N GLN A 343 -14.19 -15.81 -44.34
CA GLN A 343 -13.50 -16.08 -43.10
C GLN A 343 -14.02 -15.15 -42.01
N ALA A 344 -13.93 -15.56 -40.76
CA ALA A 344 -14.22 -14.72 -39.60
C ALA A 344 -13.19 -14.98 -38.50
N VAL A 345 -12.81 -13.92 -37.80
CA VAL A 345 -11.99 -14.04 -36.60
C VAL A 345 -12.71 -14.87 -35.55
N ASP A 346 -12.01 -15.83 -34.97
CA ASP A 346 -12.47 -16.51 -33.76
C ASP A 346 -12.32 -15.54 -32.58
N ARG A 347 -13.36 -14.72 -32.38
CA ARG A 347 -13.36 -13.65 -31.38
C ARG A 347 -13.19 -14.16 -29.96
N GLY A 348 -13.61 -15.39 -29.66
CA GLY A 348 -13.45 -16.01 -28.35
C GLY A 348 -11.97 -16.28 -28.05
N THR A 349 -11.34 -17.03 -28.93
CA THR A 349 -9.90 -17.36 -28.83
C THR A 349 -9.03 -16.10 -28.98
N ALA A 350 -9.40 -15.18 -29.87
CA ALA A 350 -8.68 -13.91 -30.06
C ALA A 350 -8.62 -13.08 -28.77
N ARG A 351 -9.75 -12.93 -28.06
CA ARG A 351 -9.77 -12.22 -26.78
C ARG A 351 -8.88 -12.88 -25.74
N GLN A 352 -8.94 -14.19 -25.60
CA GLN A 352 -8.08 -14.92 -24.65
C GLN A 352 -6.59 -14.70 -24.94
N LEU A 353 -6.19 -14.83 -26.20
CA LEU A 353 -4.79 -14.62 -26.61
C LEU A 353 -4.32 -13.19 -26.36
N VAL A 354 -5.14 -12.20 -26.73
CA VAL A 354 -4.83 -10.78 -26.51
C VAL A 354 -4.79 -10.45 -25.02
N THR A 355 -5.73 -10.96 -24.20
CA THR A 355 -5.67 -10.81 -22.74
C THR A 355 -4.36 -11.37 -22.19
N THR A 356 -4.02 -12.61 -22.56
CA THR A 356 -2.78 -13.25 -22.06
C THR A 356 -1.53 -12.44 -22.44
N ALA A 357 -1.48 -11.91 -23.65
CA ALA A 357 -0.36 -11.10 -24.07
C ALA A 357 -0.32 -9.73 -23.35
N LEU A 358 -1.45 -9.06 -23.18
CA LEU A 358 -1.51 -7.75 -22.50
C LEU A 358 -1.15 -7.82 -21.02
N VAL A 359 -1.54 -8.89 -20.31
CA VAL A 359 -1.20 -9.08 -18.89
C VAL A 359 0.12 -9.84 -18.69
N GLY A 360 0.63 -10.50 -19.71
CA GLY A 360 1.86 -11.29 -19.68
C GLY A 360 3.07 -10.56 -20.27
N ALA A 361 4.05 -11.35 -20.71
CA ALA A 361 5.30 -10.86 -21.30
C ALA A 361 5.36 -10.97 -22.82
N GLU A 362 4.28 -11.41 -23.48
CA GLU A 362 4.26 -11.58 -24.94
C GLU A 362 3.97 -10.26 -25.66
N ASP A 363 4.81 -9.91 -26.63
CA ASP A 363 4.68 -8.64 -27.36
C ASP A 363 3.94 -8.79 -28.70
N GLU A 364 3.64 -10.01 -29.12
CA GLU A 364 2.98 -10.28 -30.40
C GLU A 364 1.97 -11.43 -30.31
N VAL A 365 0.81 -11.23 -30.92
CA VAL A 365 -0.30 -12.22 -30.99
C VAL A 365 -0.79 -12.35 -32.43
N THR A 366 -0.94 -13.58 -32.93
CA THR A 366 -1.58 -13.85 -34.21
C THR A 366 -3.03 -14.25 -34.01
N LEU A 367 -3.95 -13.54 -34.70
CA LEU A 367 -5.38 -13.80 -34.59
C LEU A 367 -5.78 -15.07 -35.35
N PRO A 368 -6.53 -15.98 -34.72
CA PRO A 368 -7.10 -17.14 -35.38
C PRO A 368 -8.34 -16.75 -36.20
N VAL A 369 -8.50 -17.37 -37.36
CA VAL A 369 -9.67 -17.19 -38.21
C VAL A 369 -10.30 -18.54 -38.54
N ASN A 370 -11.62 -18.57 -38.62
CA ASN A 370 -12.42 -19.72 -39.05
C ASN A 370 -12.88 -19.48 -40.48
N PRO A 371 -12.77 -20.46 -41.38
CA PRO A 371 -13.30 -20.37 -42.73
C PRO A 371 -14.84 -20.40 -42.69
N LEU A 372 -15.48 -19.46 -43.40
CA LEU A 372 -16.92 -19.44 -43.60
C LEU A 372 -17.25 -20.04 -44.96
N ARG A 373 -18.05 -21.09 -44.95
CA ARG A 373 -18.51 -21.70 -46.18
C ARG A 373 -19.80 -21.02 -46.69
N PRO A 374 -19.93 -20.79 -47.99
CA PRO A 374 -21.16 -20.28 -48.55
C PRO A 374 -22.29 -21.30 -48.46
N ALA A 375 -23.52 -20.81 -48.39
CA ALA A 375 -24.71 -21.64 -48.31
C ALA A 375 -25.02 -22.42 -49.60
N VAL A 376 -24.62 -21.89 -50.76
CA VAL A 376 -24.79 -22.52 -52.07
C VAL A 376 -23.44 -22.64 -52.75
N THR A 377 -23.08 -23.85 -53.12
CA THR A 377 -21.84 -24.16 -53.84
C THR A 377 -22.15 -24.47 -55.32
N ARG A 378 -21.14 -24.52 -56.16
CA ARG A 378 -21.25 -24.85 -57.56
C ARG A 378 -21.91 -26.23 -57.78
N GLU A 379 -21.72 -27.17 -56.87
CA GLU A 379 -22.32 -28.51 -56.92
C GLU A 379 -23.85 -28.45 -56.84
N SER A 380 -24.42 -27.40 -56.28
CA SER A 380 -25.87 -27.15 -56.25
C SER A 380 -26.46 -26.97 -57.68
N PHE A 381 -25.59 -26.69 -58.66
CA PHE A 381 -25.94 -26.44 -60.05
C PHE A 381 -25.46 -27.54 -61.02
N ASP A 382 -25.11 -28.71 -60.49
CA ASP A 382 -24.75 -29.86 -61.36
C ASP A 382 -25.89 -30.29 -62.27
N SER A 383 -27.17 -30.13 -61.81
CA SER A 383 -28.36 -30.34 -62.61
C SER A 383 -29.22 -29.09 -62.59
N VAL A 384 -29.39 -28.44 -63.72
CA VAL A 384 -30.21 -27.24 -63.86
C VAL A 384 -31.26 -27.46 -64.94
N LEU A 385 -32.53 -27.26 -64.56
CA LEU A 385 -33.65 -27.25 -65.46
C LEU A 385 -33.88 -25.82 -65.94
N VAL A 386 -33.95 -25.63 -67.23
CA VAL A 386 -34.30 -24.32 -67.87
C VAL A 386 -35.63 -24.43 -68.58
N VAL A 387 -36.64 -23.73 -68.08
CA VAL A 387 -37.93 -23.58 -68.75
C VAL A 387 -37.88 -22.33 -69.61
N ARG A 388 -37.78 -22.51 -70.90
CA ARG A 388 -37.93 -21.41 -71.91
C ARG A 388 -39.36 -21.29 -72.29
N GLN A 389 -40.10 -20.41 -71.64
CA GLN A 389 -41.56 -20.33 -71.77
C GLN A 389 -42.01 -19.89 -73.19
N THR A 390 -41.29 -18.93 -73.79
CA THR A 390 -41.55 -18.45 -75.14
C THR A 390 -41.39 -19.57 -76.15
N ASP A 391 -40.37 -20.39 -76.02
CA ASP A 391 -40.05 -21.50 -76.92
C ASP A 391 -40.83 -22.79 -76.56
N ARG A 392 -41.48 -22.81 -75.37
CA ARG A 392 -42.22 -23.96 -74.84
C ARG A 392 -41.34 -25.22 -74.72
N VAL A 393 -40.14 -25.02 -74.24
CA VAL A 393 -39.12 -26.08 -74.11
C VAL A 393 -38.61 -26.12 -72.68
N LEU A 394 -38.49 -27.32 -72.17
CA LEU A 394 -37.76 -27.63 -70.94
C LEU A 394 -36.38 -28.24 -71.31
N GLU A 395 -35.30 -27.69 -70.79
CA GLU A 395 -33.98 -28.18 -70.99
C GLU A 395 -33.38 -28.66 -69.65
N LEU A 396 -32.74 -29.82 -69.64
CA LEU A 396 -31.89 -30.28 -68.56
C LEU A 396 -30.44 -30.03 -68.97
N HIS A 397 -29.75 -29.22 -68.14
CA HIS A 397 -28.32 -29.01 -68.25
C HIS A 397 -27.60 -29.76 -67.14
N ARG A 398 -26.48 -30.41 -67.47
CA ARG A 398 -25.56 -31.04 -66.54
C ARG A 398 -24.17 -30.49 -66.71
N GLY A 399 -23.52 -30.06 -65.60
CA GLY A 399 -22.22 -29.40 -65.70
C GLY A 399 -22.22 -28.22 -66.71
N GLY A 400 -23.32 -27.49 -66.82
CA GLY A 400 -23.51 -26.35 -67.72
C GLY A 400 -23.81 -26.70 -69.19
N GLN A 401 -23.79 -27.98 -69.58
CA GLN A 401 -24.07 -28.43 -70.94
C GLN A 401 -25.46 -29.01 -71.07
N LEU A 402 -26.13 -28.76 -72.22
CA LEU A 402 -27.44 -29.34 -72.53
C LEU A 402 -27.33 -30.87 -72.61
N ALA A 403 -28.05 -31.57 -71.71
CA ALA A 403 -28.08 -33.02 -71.61
C ALA A 403 -29.37 -33.58 -72.26
N ARG A 404 -30.55 -32.90 -72.08
CA ARG A 404 -31.85 -33.30 -72.61
C ARG A 404 -32.71 -32.07 -72.85
N SER A 405 -33.68 -32.22 -73.76
CA SER A 405 -34.71 -31.20 -74.09
C SER A 405 -36.03 -31.86 -74.36
N TRP A 406 -37.13 -31.27 -73.86
CA TRP A 406 -38.47 -31.75 -74.02
C TRP A 406 -39.39 -30.60 -74.39
N PRO A 407 -40.34 -30.82 -75.29
CA PRO A 407 -41.43 -29.86 -75.55
C PRO A 407 -42.39 -29.85 -74.36
N VAL A 408 -42.87 -28.67 -73.96
CA VAL A 408 -43.75 -28.52 -72.78
C VAL A 408 -44.93 -27.59 -73.11
N ALA A 409 -46.04 -27.71 -72.34
CA ALA A 409 -46.99 -26.65 -72.25
C ALA A 409 -46.75 -25.79 -71.03
N VAL A 410 -46.93 -24.48 -71.16
CA VAL A 410 -46.79 -23.50 -70.12
C VAL A 410 -48.09 -22.80 -69.78
N GLY A 411 -48.09 -21.95 -68.74
CA GLY A 411 -49.26 -21.17 -68.35
C GLY A 411 -49.74 -20.20 -69.43
N THR A 412 -51.03 -20.00 -69.48
CA THR A 412 -51.65 -18.97 -70.36
C THR A 412 -51.28 -17.56 -69.88
N GLY A 413 -51.55 -16.54 -70.70
CA GLY A 413 -51.36 -15.14 -70.28
C GLY A 413 -52.18 -14.72 -69.07
N GLY A 414 -53.30 -15.39 -68.79
CA GLY A 414 -54.12 -15.16 -67.58
C GLY A 414 -53.62 -15.89 -66.32
N THR A 415 -52.84 -16.95 -66.50
CA THR A 415 -52.28 -17.80 -65.44
C THR A 415 -50.83 -18.17 -65.81
N PRO A 416 -49.94 -17.24 -65.91
CA PRO A 416 -48.60 -17.49 -66.44
C PRO A 416 -47.77 -18.43 -65.52
N THR A 417 -46.91 -19.23 -66.13
CA THR A 417 -45.87 -19.91 -65.42
C THR A 417 -44.94 -18.87 -64.82
N PRO A 418 -44.64 -18.91 -63.53
CA PRO A 418 -43.81 -17.90 -62.91
C PRO A 418 -42.39 -17.94 -63.47
N THR A 419 -41.79 -16.75 -63.70
CA THR A 419 -40.37 -16.59 -64.04
C THR A 419 -39.52 -16.47 -62.80
N GLY A 420 -38.20 -16.83 -62.89
CA GLY A 420 -37.22 -16.73 -61.79
C GLY A 420 -36.52 -18.06 -61.52
N THR A 421 -35.92 -18.11 -60.34
CA THR A 421 -35.18 -19.29 -59.87
C THR A 421 -36.01 -20.06 -58.86
N PHE A 422 -36.14 -21.35 -59.07
CA PHE A 422 -36.84 -22.28 -58.18
C PHE A 422 -35.98 -23.53 -58.03
N VAL A 423 -36.42 -24.47 -57.17
CA VAL A 423 -35.79 -25.76 -56.98
C VAL A 423 -36.85 -26.88 -57.08
N VAL A 424 -36.42 -28.03 -57.57
CA VAL A 424 -37.24 -29.22 -57.55
C VAL A 424 -37.54 -29.65 -56.12
N GLY A 425 -38.80 -29.58 -55.73
CA GLY A 425 -39.30 -29.99 -54.42
C GLY A 425 -39.61 -31.50 -54.34
N ALA A 426 -40.76 -31.81 -53.73
CA ALA A 426 -41.24 -33.18 -53.64
C ALA A 426 -41.52 -33.77 -55.03
N LYS A 427 -41.00 -34.94 -55.27
CA LYS A 427 -41.26 -35.78 -56.45
C LYS A 427 -42.39 -36.73 -56.15
N ARG A 428 -43.45 -36.81 -57.04
CA ARG A 428 -44.65 -37.61 -56.83
C ARG A 428 -44.70 -38.72 -57.89
N PHE A 429 -44.61 -39.93 -57.43
CA PHE A 429 -44.83 -41.13 -58.24
C PHE A 429 -46.34 -41.42 -58.28
N GLU A 430 -46.88 -41.59 -59.44
CA GLU A 430 -48.34 -41.85 -59.66
C GLU A 430 -49.25 -40.98 -58.78
N PRO A 431 -49.22 -39.67 -58.98
CA PRO A 431 -49.91 -38.74 -58.09
C PRO A 431 -51.45 -38.89 -58.20
N THR A 432 -52.13 -38.73 -57.07
CA THR A 432 -53.55 -38.52 -57.04
C THR A 432 -53.79 -37.03 -57.32
N TRP A 433 -54.62 -36.68 -58.32
CA TRP A 433 -54.99 -35.31 -58.50
C TRP A 433 -56.12 -34.95 -57.51
N VAL A 434 -56.01 -33.81 -56.88
CA VAL A 434 -57.04 -33.23 -56.02
C VAL A 434 -57.47 -31.95 -56.65
N ASN A 435 -58.79 -31.81 -56.86
CA ASN A 435 -59.37 -30.66 -57.51
C ASN A 435 -59.12 -29.36 -56.74
N PRO A 436 -58.28 -28.44 -57.27
CA PRO A 436 -57.91 -27.22 -56.56
C PRO A 436 -58.97 -26.11 -56.66
N ALA A 437 -60.03 -26.28 -57.41
CA ALA A 437 -61.00 -25.22 -57.73
C ALA A 437 -62.46 -25.72 -57.74
N ARG A 438 -62.80 -26.47 -56.70
CA ARG A 438 -64.14 -27.04 -56.55
C ARG A 438 -65.25 -26.00 -56.46
N ASP A 439 -64.95 -24.83 -56.08
CA ASP A 439 -65.81 -23.66 -55.90
C ASP A 439 -65.79 -22.70 -57.11
N ARG A 440 -65.03 -23.01 -58.13
CA ARG A 440 -64.81 -22.20 -59.30
C ARG A 440 -64.87 -23.06 -60.58
N TRP A 441 -63.92 -22.96 -61.45
CA TRP A 441 -63.87 -23.63 -62.76
C TRP A 441 -63.87 -25.16 -62.68
N GLY A 442 -63.59 -25.75 -61.56
CA GLY A 442 -63.57 -27.19 -61.33
C GLY A 442 -64.83 -27.72 -60.64
N ALA A 443 -65.94 -26.96 -60.55
CA ALA A 443 -67.14 -27.37 -59.84
C ALA A 443 -67.71 -28.68 -60.38
N ASP A 444 -67.67 -28.88 -61.70
CA ASP A 444 -68.20 -30.07 -62.40
C ASP A 444 -67.17 -31.23 -62.47
N LEU A 445 -65.94 -31.02 -61.94
CA LEU A 445 -64.95 -32.06 -61.98
C LEU A 445 -64.95 -32.90 -60.68
N PRO A 446 -64.55 -34.20 -60.75
CA PRO A 446 -64.41 -35.02 -59.54
C PRO A 446 -63.55 -34.37 -58.52
N ALA A 447 -63.88 -34.58 -57.23
CA ALA A 447 -63.07 -34.08 -56.12
C ALA A 447 -61.60 -34.64 -56.10
N ARG A 448 -61.49 -35.86 -56.62
CA ARG A 448 -60.20 -36.56 -56.76
C ARG A 448 -60.21 -37.45 -57.96
N ILE A 449 -59.04 -37.59 -58.60
CA ILE A 449 -58.84 -38.57 -59.68
C ILE A 449 -57.58 -39.38 -59.25
N GLY A 450 -57.72 -40.70 -59.20
CA GLY A 450 -56.66 -41.61 -58.82
C GLY A 450 -55.52 -41.63 -59.84
N PRO A 451 -54.42 -42.35 -59.52
CA PRO A 451 -53.29 -42.49 -60.41
C PRO A 451 -53.66 -43.12 -61.76
N GLY A 452 -52.91 -42.77 -62.79
CA GLY A 452 -53.07 -43.32 -64.14
C GLY A 452 -52.90 -42.30 -65.26
N PRO A 453 -52.82 -42.75 -66.51
CA PRO A 453 -52.54 -41.92 -67.67
C PRO A 453 -53.64 -40.85 -67.91
N ASN A 454 -54.88 -41.09 -67.48
CA ASN A 454 -56.02 -40.14 -67.56
C ASN A 454 -56.05 -39.13 -66.39
N ASN A 455 -55.11 -39.23 -65.46
CA ASN A 455 -55.00 -38.27 -64.37
C ASN A 455 -54.51 -36.88 -64.88
N PRO A 456 -55.09 -35.77 -64.47
CA PRO A 456 -54.65 -34.43 -64.90
C PRO A 456 -53.17 -34.14 -64.61
N LEU A 457 -52.55 -34.80 -63.62
CA LEU A 457 -51.14 -34.70 -63.33
C LEU A 457 -50.28 -35.78 -64.03
N GLY A 458 -50.90 -36.66 -64.84
CA GLY A 458 -50.22 -37.77 -65.51
C GLY A 458 -49.58 -38.75 -64.55
N LEU A 459 -48.51 -39.42 -65.02
CA LEU A 459 -47.84 -40.50 -64.32
C LEU A 459 -46.85 -40.02 -63.24
N ARG A 460 -46.33 -38.82 -63.35
CA ARG A 460 -45.34 -38.20 -62.41
C ARG A 460 -45.64 -36.73 -62.27
N ALA A 461 -45.24 -36.18 -61.05
CA ALA A 461 -45.15 -34.73 -60.81
C ALA A 461 -43.97 -34.36 -60.00
N LEU A 462 -43.30 -33.24 -60.34
CA LEU A 462 -42.22 -32.63 -59.62
C LEU A 462 -42.65 -31.22 -59.19
N ASN A 463 -42.62 -30.98 -57.86
CA ASN A 463 -43.01 -29.69 -57.29
C ASN A 463 -41.92 -28.63 -57.55
N TRP A 464 -42.34 -27.39 -57.77
CA TRP A 464 -41.41 -26.25 -57.71
C TRP A 464 -41.50 -25.59 -56.35
N ASN A 465 -40.36 -25.51 -55.69
CA ASN A 465 -40.22 -24.80 -54.42
C ASN A 465 -39.45 -23.51 -54.64
N ARG A 466 -39.71 -22.50 -53.80
CA ARG A 466 -38.83 -21.33 -53.73
C ARG A 466 -37.46 -21.73 -53.14
N PRO A 467 -36.36 -21.07 -53.55
CA PRO A 467 -35.10 -21.22 -52.83
C PRO A 467 -35.31 -20.91 -51.34
N GLY A 468 -34.83 -21.76 -50.44
CA GLY A 468 -35.05 -21.62 -48.99
C GLY A 468 -36.37 -22.25 -48.48
N GLY A 469 -37.21 -22.81 -49.37
CA GLY A 469 -38.43 -23.55 -49.00
C GLY A 469 -39.74 -22.91 -49.46
N GLY A 470 -40.83 -23.63 -49.33
CA GLY A 470 -42.18 -23.21 -49.73
C GLY A 470 -42.55 -23.66 -51.11
N ASP A 471 -43.62 -24.49 -51.20
CA ASP A 471 -44.19 -24.99 -52.41
C ASP A 471 -44.90 -23.84 -53.17
N THR A 472 -44.61 -23.68 -54.42
CA THR A 472 -45.24 -22.66 -55.30
C THR A 472 -46.59 -23.09 -55.88
N LEU A 473 -46.94 -24.37 -55.65
CA LEU A 473 -48.07 -25.04 -56.32
C LEU A 473 -47.88 -25.25 -57.83
N ILE A 474 -46.77 -24.84 -58.39
CA ILE A 474 -46.37 -25.13 -59.76
C ILE A 474 -45.68 -26.51 -59.80
N ARG A 475 -45.87 -27.25 -60.90
CA ARG A 475 -45.36 -28.60 -61.11
C ARG A 475 -44.85 -28.78 -62.51
N PHE A 476 -43.83 -29.57 -62.72
CA PHE A 476 -43.69 -30.38 -63.92
C PHE A 476 -44.58 -31.60 -63.72
N HIS A 477 -45.46 -31.91 -64.72
CA HIS A 477 -46.30 -33.09 -64.58
C HIS A 477 -46.75 -33.59 -65.96
N GLY A 478 -47.06 -34.87 -66.01
CA GLY A 478 -47.70 -35.43 -67.24
C GLY A 478 -49.07 -34.90 -67.50
N THR A 479 -49.62 -35.24 -68.65
CA THR A 479 -50.99 -34.83 -69.00
C THR A 479 -51.65 -35.89 -69.85
N PRO A 480 -52.99 -36.14 -69.72
CA PRO A 480 -53.81 -36.89 -70.69
C PRO A 480 -54.15 -36.07 -71.95
N ASN A 481 -54.00 -34.76 -71.89
CA ASN A 481 -54.25 -33.85 -73.06
C ASN A 481 -52.92 -33.54 -73.73
N GLU A 482 -52.43 -34.44 -74.56
CA GLU A 482 -51.19 -34.33 -75.30
C GLU A 482 -51.17 -33.20 -76.32
N ASP A 483 -52.30 -32.83 -76.90
CA ASP A 483 -52.44 -31.72 -77.83
C ASP A 483 -52.08 -30.35 -77.22
N SER A 484 -52.07 -30.28 -75.87
CA SER A 484 -51.66 -29.06 -75.18
C SER A 484 -50.15 -28.83 -75.15
N ILE A 485 -49.34 -29.84 -75.47
CA ILE A 485 -47.87 -29.73 -75.47
C ILE A 485 -47.41 -28.85 -76.64
N GLY A 486 -46.54 -27.91 -76.40
CA GLY A 486 -46.12 -26.87 -77.33
C GLY A 486 -46.97 -25.61 -77.28
N GLU A 487 -48.00 -25.56 -76.41
CA GLU A 487 -48.89 -24.43 -76.30
C GLU A 487 -48.85 -23.74 -74.90
N ALA A 488 -49.39 -22.50 -74.87
CA ALA A 488 -49.66 -21.82 -73.59
C ALA A 488 -51.06 -22.21 -73.13
N ALA A 489 -51.24 -23.35 -72.52
CA ALA A 489 -52.55 -24.01 -72.31
C ALA A 489 -52.76 -24.42 -70.84
N SER A 490 -51.90 -24.11 -69.91
CA SER A 490 -52.01 -24.53 -68.48
C SER A 490 -52.46 -23.37 -67.59
N ASN A 491 -52.83 -23.71 -66.34
CA ASN A 491 -53.06 -22.76 -65.23
C ASN A 491 -51.78 -22.48 -64.46
N GLY A 492 -50.64 -22.40 -65.16
CA GLY A 492 -49.35 -22.06 -64.60
C GLY A 492 -48.36 -23.24 -64.43
N CYS A 493 -48.83 -24.47 -64.36
CA CYS A 493 -47.96 -25.67 -64.33
C CYS A 493 -47.33 -25.92 -65.71
N VAL A 494 -46.22 -26.66 -65.71
CA VAL A 494 -45.52 -27.08 -66.95
C VAL A 494 -45.90 -28.52 -67.23
N ARG A 495 -46.72 -28.70 -68.32
CA ARG A 495 -47.15 -30.02 -68.73
C ARG A 495 -46.19 -30.67 -69.70
N MET A 496 -46.06 -31.98 -69.62
CA MET A 496 -45.19 -32.83 -70.44
C MET A 496 -45.95 -34.04 -70.92
N PHE A 497 -45.46 -34.67 -72.00
CA PHE A 497 -45.89 -36.02 -72.30
C PHE A 497 -45.60 -36.94 -71.08
N ASN A 498 -46.44 -37.99 -70.94
CA ASN A 498 -46.31 -38.88 -69.82
C ASN A 498 -44.90 -39.60 -69.80
N ASP A 499 -44.41 -39.97 -70.97
CA ASP A 499 -43.08 -40.64 -71.07
C ASP A 499 -41.95 -39.64 -70.75
N ASP A 500 -42.06 -38.37 -71.18
CA ASP A 500 -41.10 -37.31 -70.94
C ASP A 500 -40.99 -36.98 -69.41
N VAL A 501 -42.18 -36.90 -68.76
CA VAL A 501 -42.16 -36.60 -67.33
C VAL A 501 -41.65 -37.77 -66.48
N VAL A 502 -41.81 -39.03 -66.95
CA VAL A 502 -41.16 -40.19 -66.33
C VAL A 502 -39.65 -40.13 -66.47
N GLU A 503 -39.16 -39.82 -67.69
CA GLU A 503 -37.73 -39.61 -67.95
C GLU A 503 -37.19 -38.46 -67.05
N LEU A 504 -37.85 -37.32 -67.04
CA LEU A 504 -37.48 -36.17 -66.20
C LEU A 504 -37.41 -36.56 -64.70
N TYR A 505 -38.43 -37.30 -64.25
CA TYR A 505 -38.55 -37.74 -62.90
C TYR A 505 -37.33 -38.59 -62.51
N ASP A 506 -36.86 -39.49 -63.34
CA ASP A 506 -35.72 -40.38 -63.05
C ASP A 506 -34.35 -39.66 -63.15
N LEU A 507 -34.24 -38.71 -64.07
CA LEU A 507 -33.01 -37.96 -64.31
C LEU A 507 -32.74 -36.88 -63.33
N VAL A 508 -33.72 -36.27 -62.67
CA VAL A 508 -33.56 -35.03 -61.92
C VAL A 508 -33.76 -35.27 -60.43
N PRO A 509 -32.77 -34.96 -59.59
CA PRO A 509 -32.90 -35.06 -58.13
C PRO A 509 -33.80 -33.95 -57.55
N SER A 510 -34.38 -34.23 -56.39
CA SER A 510 -34.93 -33.15 -55.56
C SER A 510 -33.81 -32.17 -55.23
N GLY A 511 -34.11 -30.87 -55.15
CA GLY A 511 -33.13 -29.80 -54.95
C GLY A 511 -32.47 -29.27 -56.23
N ALA A 512 -32.67 -29.95 -57.39
CA ALA A 512 -32.15 -29.44 -58.65
C ALA A 512 -32.72 -28.03 -58.95
N THR A 513 -31.88 -27.15 -59.43
CA THR A 513 -32.25 -25.75 -59.73
C THR A 513 -33.16 -25.68 -60.98
N ILE A 514 -34.16 -24.86 -60.92
CA ILE A 514 -35.09 -24.53 -62.04
C ILE A 514 -34.90 -23.04 -62.37
N LEU A 515 -34.48 -22.74 -63.58
CA LEU A 515 -34.49 -21.41 -64.14
C LEU A 515 -35.73 -21.31 -65.09
N SER A 516 -36.70 -20.49 -64.76
CA SER A 516 -37.81 -20.23 -65.58
C SER A 516 -37.69 -18.84 -66.22
N ILE A 517 -37.59 -18.82 -67.52
CA ILE A 517 -37.36 -17.60 -68.32
C ILE A 517 -38.54 -17.43 -69.35
N GLY A 518 -38.89 -16.12 -69.57
CA GLY A 518 -39.97 -15.76 -70.43
C GLY A 518 -39.65 -15.92 -71.92
#